data_85935d5f258db6fb295210bd35fa3949
#
_entry.id   85935d5f258db6fb295210bd35fa3949
#
_cell.length_a   1.000
_cell.length_b   1.000
_cell.length_c   1.000
_cell.angle_alpha   90.00
_cell.angle_beta   90.00
_cell.angle_gamma   90.00
#
_symmetry.space_group_name_H-M   'P 1'
#
loop_
_entity.id
_entity.type
_entity.pdbx_description
1 polymer ?
#
loop_
_entity_poly.entity_id
_entity_poly.type
_entity_poly.pdbx_seq_one_letter_code
_entity_poly.pdbx_strand_id
1 'polypeptide(L)' 'MMYLHAGADTVIRTNKIVAVFDLDYASQNKDTLEFLRTAEKEGRLINVTDQLPKAFILTNDGNVYLTQLSSQTLINRIL' A
#
# COMPACT_ATOMS: atom_id res chain seq x y z
N MET A 1 -16.14 5.23 6.00
CA MET A 1 -15.96 5.47 4.56
C MET A 1 -15.82 4.14 3.84
N MET A 2 -16.49 3.98 2.71
CA MET A 2 -16.51 2.70 1.99
C MET A 2 -15.33 2.56 1.01
N TYR A 3 -14.72 3.65 0.62
CA TYR A 3 -13.64 3.67 -0.36
C TYR A 3 -12.49 4.54 0.11
N LEU A 4 -11.27 4.12 -0.23
CA LEU A 4 -10.06 4.88 0.03
C LEU A 4 -9.44 5.29 -1.30
N HIS A 5 -9.20 6.59 -1.48
CA HIS A 5 -8.39 7.09 -2.58
C HIS A 5 -6.92 6.89 -2.24
N ALA A 6 -6.30 5.94 -2.91
CA ALA A 6 -4.90 5.56 -2.64
C ALA A 6 -3.89 6.38 -3.45
N GLY A 7 -4.38 7.21 -4.38
CA GLY A 7 -3.56 8.07 -5.23
C GLY A 7 -4.16 8.10 -6.63
N ALA A 8 -3.76 9.08 -7.45
CA ALA A 8 -4.18 9.25 -8.84
C ALA A 8 -5.63 8.79 -9.06
N ASP A 9 -5.81 7.73 -9.86
CA ASP A 9 -7.15 7.20 -10.19
C ASP A 9 -7.47 5.92 -9.43
N THR A 10 -6.68 5.56 -8.43
CA THR A 10 -6.84 4.30 -7.73
C THR A 10 -7.73 4.46 -6.52
N VAL A 11 -8.81 3.69 -6.48
CA VAL A 11 -9.78 3.64 -5.39
C VAL A 11 -9.85 2.21 -4.87
N ILE A 12 -9.69 2.03 -3.56
CA ILE A 12 -9.71 0.72 -2.92
C ILE A 12 -10.88 0.68 -1.95
N ARG A 13 -11.65 -0.41 -1.99
CA ARG A 13 -12.72 -0.61 -1.01
C ARG A 13 -12.10 -0.86 0.37
N THR A 14 -12.57 -0.12 1.37
CA THR A 14 -11.97 -0.20 2.71
C THR A 14 -12.11 -1.58 3.33
N ASN A 15 -13.16 -2.34 2.96
CA ASN A 15 -13.32 -3.69 3.49
C ASN A 15 -12.32 -4.70 2.91
N LYS A 16 -11.56 -4.31 1.90
CA LYS A 16 -10.49 -5.16 1.35
C LYS A 16 -9.14 -4.89 1.99
N ILE A 17 -9.02 -3.81 2.75
CA ILE A 17 -7.74 -3.40 3.32
C ILE A 17 -7.44 -4.24 4.54
N VAL A 18 -6.30 -4.95 4.50
CA VAL A 18 -5.81 -5.76 5.62
C VAL A 18 -4.90 -4.92 6.50
N ALA A 19 -4.01 -4.14 5.89
CA ALA A 19 -3.01 -3.38 6.63
C ALA A 19 -2.46 -2.24 5.80
N VAL A 20 -1.96 -1.22 6.49
CA VAL A 20 -1.26 -0.07 5.91
C VAL A 20 0.11 0.02 6.59
N PHE A 21 1.17 0.13 5.80
CA PHE A 21 2.54 0.16 6.30
C PHE A 21 3.26 1.41 5.82
N ASP A 22 4.06 1.98 6.72
CA ASP A 22 4.96 3.07 6.38
C ASP A 22 6.23 2.48 5.76
N LEU A 23 6.59 2.92 4.55
CA LEU A 23 7.75 2.36 3.86
C LEU A 23 9.08 2.71 4.52
N ASP A 24 9.17 3.86 5.19
CA ASP A 24 10.41 4.23 5.86
C ASP A 24 10.76 3.24 6.98
N TYR A 25 9.75 2.79 7.72
CA TYR A 25 9.96 1.79 8.77
C TYR A 25 10.02 0.38 8.19
N ALA A 26 9.11 0.05 7.29
CA ALA A 26 9.01 -1.28 6.72
C ALA A 26 10.24 -1.66 5.89
N SER A 27 10.84 -0.69 5.19
CA SER A 27 12.02 -0.96 4.36
C SER A 27 13.28 -1.28 5.16
N GLN A 28 13.26 -1.05 6.47
CA GLN A 28 14.36 -1.43 7.35
C GLN A 28 14.26 -2.90 7.79
N ASN A 29 13.13 -3.53 7.50
CA ASN A 29 12.89 -4.93 7.87
C ASN A 29 13.16 -5.82 6.66
N LYS A 30 14.09 -6.77 6.84
CA LYS A 30 14.50 -7.66 5.77
C LYS A 30 13.35 -8.53 5.26
N ASP A 31 12.52 -9.02 6.16
CA ASP A 31 11.39 -9.86 5.78
C ASP A 31 10.35 -9.08 4.98
N THR A 32 10.15 -7.82 5.31
CA THR A 32 9.24 -6.95 4.58
C THR A 32 9.76 -6.69 3.17
N LEU A 33 11.06 -6.44 3.02
CA LEU A 33 11.66 -6.25 1.69
C LEU A 33 11.50 -7.50 0.84
N GLU A 34 11.70 -8.67 1.42
CA GLU A 34 11.53 -9.93 0.72
C GLU A 34 10.08 -10.14 0.31
N PHE A 35 9.13 -9.81 1.19
CA PHE A 35 7.71 -9.86 0.88
C PHE A 35 7.37 -8.98 -0.33
N LEU A 36 7.89 -7.76 -0.36
CA LEU A 36 7.64 -6.83 -1.46
C LEU A 36 8.25 -7.34 -2.78
N ARG A 37 9.44 -7.92 -2.72
CA ARG A 37 10.07 -8.51 -3.90
C ARG A 37 9.25 -9.67 -4.45
N THR A 38 8.74 -10.51 -3.57
CA THR A 38 7.90 -11.64 -3.96
C THR A 38 6.61 -11.15 -4.61
N ALA A 39 5.98 -10.14 -4.03
CA ALA A 39 4.77 -9.54 -4.59
C ALA A 39 5.05 -8.98 -5.99
N GLU A 40 6.20 -8.34 -6.19
CA GLU A 40 6.58 -7.81 -7.49
C GLU A 40 6.76 -8.92 -8.51
N LYS A 41 7.47 -9.98 -8.15
CA LYS A 41 7.68 -11.13 -9.03
C LYS A 41 6.38 -11.79 -9.45
N GLU A 42 5.41 -11.82 -8.54
CA GLU A 42 4.13 -12.48 -8.78
C GLU A 42 3.11 -11.56 -9.45
N GLY A 43 3.49 -10.33 -9.75
CA GLY A 43 2.60 -9.38 -10.40
C GLY A 43 1.54 -8.80 -9.48
N ARG A 44 1.73 -8.88 -8.17
CA ARG A 44 0.79 -8.37 -7.17
C ARG A 44 1.14 -6.99 -6.66
N LEU A 45 2.31 -6.46 -7.02
CA LEU A 45 2.74 -5.13 -6.61
C LEU A 45 2.22 -4.10 -7.60
N ILE A 46 1.35 -3.22 -7.12
CA ILE A 46 0.69 -2.21 -7.94
C ILE A 46 1.20 -0.84 -7.52
N ASN A 47 1.88 -0.15 -8.43
CA ASN A 47 2.38 1.18 -8.15
C ASN A 47 1.36 2.20 -8.65
N VAL A 48 0.75 2.95 -7.72
CA VAL A 48 -0.30 3.93 -8.04
C VAL A 48 0.25 5.35 -8.09
N THR A 49 1.56 5.51 -8.08
CA THR A 49 2.20 6.82 -8.13
C THR A 49 3.42 6.78 -9.04
N ASP A 50 3.69 7.90 -9.70
CA ASP A 50 4.94 8.11 -10.43
C ASP A 50 6.00 8.81 -9.57
N GLN A 51 5.65 9.12 -8.32
CA GLN A 51 6.55 9.72 -7.35
C GLN A 51 7.11 8.66 -6.42
N LEU A 52 8.04 9.05 -5.55
CA LEU A 52 8.61 8.14 -4.58
C LEU A 52 7.54 7.69 -3.59
N PRO A 53 7.27 6.39 -3.45
CA PRO A 53 6.22 5.93 -2.54
C PRO A 53 6.62 6.12 -1.08
N LYS A 54 5.64 6.40 -0.24
CA LYS A 54 5.82 6.59 1.21
C LYS A 54 5.19 5.49 2.03
N ALA A 55 4.22 4.79 1.48
CA ALA A 55 3.48 3.76 2.19
C ALA A 55 3.01 2.68 1.24
N PHE A 56 2.60 1.54 1.79
CA PHE A 56 1.93 0.53 0.99
C PHE A 56 0.70 -0.02 1.72
N ILE A 57 -0.26 -0.46 0.92
CA ILE A 57 -1.53 -1.00 1.39
C ILE A 57 -1.61 -2.45 0.97
N LEU A 58 -1.85 -3.34 1.94
CA LEU A 58 -2.06 -4.75 1.68
C LEU A 58 -3.57 -5.02 1.67
N THR A 59 -4.04 -5.67 0.62
CA THR A 59 -5.44 -6.04 0.50
C THR A 59 -5.62 -7.55 0.62
N ASN A 60 -6.88 -7.97 0.91
CA ASN A 60 -7.17 -9.37 1.21
C ASN A 60 -7.09 -10.29 -0.01
N ASP A 61 -7.00 -9.73 -1.21
CA ASP A 61 -6.76 -10.50 -2.43
C ASP A 61 -5.27 -10.70 -2.72
N GLY A 62 -4.40 -10.25 -1.81
CA GLY A 62 -2.95 -10.42 -1.93
C GLY A 62 -2.25 -9.31 -2.68
N ASN A 63 -2.96 -8.31 -3.15
CA ASN A 63 -2.35 -7.18 -3.84
C ASN A 63 -1.71 -6.20 -2.87
N VAL A 64 -0.64 -5.57 -3.32
CA VAL A 64 0.10 -4.58 -2.55
C VAL A 64 0.15 -3.29 -3.36
N TYR A 65 -0.39 -2.21 -2.81
CA TYR A 65 -0.46 -0.92 -3.49
C TYR A 65 0.58 0.03 -2.91
N LEU A 66 1.50 0.49 -3.75
CA LEU A 66 2.48 1.52 -3.35
C LEU A 66 1.88 2.89 -3.62
N THR A 67 1.90 3.75 -2.62
CA THR A 67 1.30 5.08 -2.71
C THR A 67 2.25 6.16 -2.20
N GLN A 68 2.11 7.37 -2.75
CA GLN A 68 2.85 8.54 -2.30
C GLN A 68 2.26 9.16 -1.04
N LEU A 69 1.05 8.75 -0.68
CA LEU A 69 0.41 9.25 0.54
C LEU A 69 1.06 8.61 1.76
N SER A 70 1.18 9.39 2.84
CA SER A 70 1.76 8.85 4.07
C SER A 70 0.79 7.86 4.73
N SER A 71 1.31 6.97 5.55
CA SER A 71 0.49 6.02 6.30
C SER A 71 -0.52 6.76 7.19
N GLN A 72 -0.11 7.88 7.78
CA GLN A 72 -1.00 8.68 8.62
C GLN A 72 -2.17 9.24 7.82
N THR A 73 -1.90 9.75 6.62
CA THR A 73 -2.95 10.27 5.74
C THR A 73 -3.94 9.16 5.36
N LEU A 74 -3.42 7.97 5.02
CA LEU A 74 -4.25 6.84 4.67
C LEU A 74 -5.14 6.40 5.83
N ILE A 75 -4.57 6.29 7.02
CA ILE A 75 -5.31 5.91 8.22
C ILE A 75 -6.40 6.91 8.52
N ASN A 76 -6.11 8.21 8.41
CA ASN A 76 -7.10 9.26 8.64
C ASN A 76 -8.25 9.19 7.64
N ARG A 77 -7.98 8.80 6.40
CA ARG A 77 -9.02 8.66 5.38
C ARG A 77 -9.88 7.42 5.57
N ILE A 78 -9.29 6.35 6.13
CA ILE A 78 -10.02 5.12 6.42
C ILE A 78 -10.97 5.31 7.60
N LEU A 79 -10.51 6.02 8.62
CA LEU A 79 -11.33 6.29 9.81
C LEU A 79 -12.32 7.42 9.53
#